data_945030405915573c0e6f71c1c653f324
#
_entry.id   945030405915573c0e6f71c1c653f324
#
_cell.length_a   1.000
_cell.length_b   1.000
_cell.length_c   1.000
_cell.angle_alpha   90.00
_cell.angle_beta   90.00
_cell.angle_gamma   90.00
#
_symmetry.space_group_name_H-M   'P 1'
#
loop_
_entity.id
_entity.type
_entity.pdbx_description
1 polymer ?
#
loop_
_entity_poly.entity_id
_entity_poly.type
_entity_poly.pdbx_seq_one_letter_code
_entity_poly.pdbx_strand_id
1 'polypeptide(L)'
;DIVGFSKKMGENEDRTLHNLKACRAITDESIVTYHGRVFGSAGDSVIAEFASPVDAIVAAVEFQRNLRDRNNEVAPEDQMQFRVGLNLGDVIVEDDNLYGDGVNVAARLEPLAEPGGICVSGKFHDEVRRKLDLGFVSTGPQEMKNIEEPIHTFMVEIGSSSKVLEAFAVSASAESTPQATPAPVATKATVPAIAVLPFTNMGGDPEQEYFAD
;
A
#
# COMPACT_ATOMS: atom_id res chain seq x y z
N ASP A 1 -1.77 -6.79 -3.71
CA ASP A 1 -2.06 -8.03 -4.47
C ASP A 1 -2.53 -9.14 -3.55
N ILE A 2 -3.40 -9.99 -4.07
CA ILE A 2 -3.92 -11.14 -3.32
C ILE A 2 -3.13 -12.39 -3.68
N VAL A 3 -2.59 -13.04 -2.66
CA VAL A 3 -1.84 -14.29 -2.84
C VAL A 3 -2.71 -15.39 -3.43
N GLY A 4 -2.34 -15.86 -4.63
CA GLY A 4 -3.03 -16.96 -5.31
C GLY A 4 -4.41 -16.59 -5.88
N PHE A 5 -4.68 -15.33 -6.19
CA PHE A 5 -5.96 -14.85 -6.70
C PHE A 5 -6.43 -15.61 -7.95
N SER A 6 -5.58 -15.75 -8.96
CA SER A 6 -5.91 -16.48 -10.20
C SER A 6 -6.33 -17.93 -9.94
N LYS A 7 -5.71 -18.60 -8.97
CA LYS A 7 -6.09 -19.96 -8.56
C LYS A 7 -7.46 -19.96 -7.92
N LYS A 8 -7.74 -19.03 -6.99
CA LYS A 8 -9.07 -18.90 -6.36
C LYS A 8 -10.16 -18.59 -7.38
N MET A 9 -9.87 -17.71 -8.35
CA MET A 9 -10.79 -17.43 -9.46
C MET A 9 -11.10 -18.69 -10.29
N GLY A 10 -10.10 -19.50 -10.59
CA GLY A 10 -10.29 -20.77 -11.31
C GLY A 10 -11.07 -21.83 -10.53
N GLU A 11 -11.01 -21.81 -9.19
CA GLU A 11 -11.74 -22.73 -8.33
C GLU A 11 -13.22 -22.32 -8.13
N ASN A 12 -13.49 -21.04 -7.91
CA ASN A 12 -14.85 -20.51 -7.75
C ASN A 12 -14.86 -18.98 -7.94
N GLU A 13 -15.23 -18.53 -9.13
CA GLU A 13 -15.23 -17.12 -9.51
C GLU A 13 -16.18 -16.27 -8.65
N ASP A 14 -17.45 -16.66 -8.53
CA ASP A 14 -18.45 -15.88 -7.78
C ASP A 14 -18.06 -15.69 -6.32
N ARG A 15 -17.57 -16.74 -5.69
CA ARG A 15 -17.09 -16.73 -4.32
C ARG A 15 -15.87 -15.83 -4.16
N THR A 16 -14.91 -15.94 -5.07
CA THR A 16 -13.69 -15.14 -5.06
C THR A 16 -14.00 -13.66 -5.24
N LEU A 17 -14.88 -13.31 -6.18
CA LEU A 17 -15.32 -11.93 -6.39
C LEU A 17 -16.10 -11.37 -5.19
N HIS A 18 -16.93 -12.20 -4.52
CA HIS A 18 -17.62 -11.79 -3.31
C HIS A 18 -16.63 -11.43 -2.20
N ASN A 19 -15.64 -12.28 -1.96
CA ASN A 19 -14.60 -12.06 -0.95
C ASN A 19 -13.69 -10.88 -1.31
N LEU A 20 -13.35 -10.72 -2.59
CA LEU A 20 -12.59 -9.56 -3.09
C LEU A 20 -13.31 -8.26 -2.76
N LYS A 21 -14.61 -8.17 -3.00
CA LYS A 21 -15.40 -6.96 -2.67
C LYS A 21 -15.38 -6.63 -1.18
N ALA A 22 -15.48 -7.64 -0.32
CA ALA A 22 -15.40 -7.44 1.12
C ALA A 22 -14.01 -6.94 1.57
N CYS A 23 -12.94 -7.55 1.02
CA CYS A 23 -11.57 -7.10 1.30
C CYS A 23 -11.31 -5.69 0.73
N ARG A 24 -11.89 -5.38 -0.44
CA ARG A 24 -11.77 -4.06 -1.06
C ARG A 24 -12.39 -2.97 -0.19
N ALA A 25 -13.54 -3.21 0.43
CA ALA A 25 -14.15 -2.25 1.34
C ALA A 25 -13.21 -1.91 2.52
N ILE A 26 -12.53 -2.91 3.09
CA ILE A 26 -11.54 -2.71 4.16
C ILE A 26 -10.34 -1.89 3.63
N THR A 27 -9.86 -2.19 2.41
CA THR A 27 -8.76 -1.46 1.78
C THR A 27 -9.12 0.02 1.59
N ASP A 28 -10.24 0.28 0.96
CA ASP A 28 -10.70 1.63 0.61
C ASP A 28 -10.97 2.46 1.87
N GLU A 29 -11.56 1.87 2.92
CA GLU A 29 -11.76 2.51 4.22
C GLU A 29 -10.43 2.90 4.86
N SER A 30 -9.44 1.99 4.89
CA SER A 30 -8.11 2.29 5.45
C SER A 30 -7.41 3.38 4.68
N ILE A 31 -7.46 3.38 3.33
CA ILE A 31 -6.85 4.40 2.50
C ILE A 31 -7.48 5.78 2.78
N VAL A 32 -8.81 5.87 2.79
CA VAL A 32 -9.53 7.14 3.02
C VAL A 32 -9.32 7.65 4.43
N THR A 33 -9.34 6.79 5.44
CA THR A 33 -9.14 7.15 6.85
C THR A 33 -7.80 7.84 7.07
N TYR A 34 -6.75 7.42 6.35
CA TYR A 34 -5.41 8.00 6.43
C TYR A 34 -5.09 8.94 5.26
N HIS A 35 -6.07 9.64 4.75
CA HIS A 35 -5.94 10.71 3.75
C HIS A 35 -5.28 10.25 2.43
N GLY A 36 -5.33 8.96 2.13
CA GLY A 36 -4.88 8.41 0.87
C GLY A 36 -5.91 8.56 -0.24
N ARG A 37 -5.46 8.42 -1.47
CA ARG A 37 -6.30 8.41 -2.67
C ARG A 37 -6.00 7.18 -3.51
N VAL A 38 -7.05 6.45 -3.90
CA VAL A 38 -6.95 5.35 -4.86
C VAL A 38 -6.85 5.93 -6.26
N PHE A 39 -5.83 5.53 -7.02
CA PHE A 39 -5.64 5.94 -8.41
C PHE A 39 -6.11 4.90 -9.41
N GLY A 40 -5.95 3.64 -9.10
CA GLY A 40 -6.33 2.59 -9.99
C GLY A 40 -6.55 1.27 -9.27
N SER A 41 -7.33 0.43 -9.91
CA SER A 41 -7.49 -0.96 -9.51
C SER A 41 -7.64 -1.80 -10.77
N ALA A 42 -6.85 -2.86 -10.87
CA ALA A 42 -6.99 -3.84 -11.93
C ALA A 42 -7.01 -5.23 -11.30
N GLY A 43 -8.10 -5.94 -11.54
CA GLY A 43 -8.31 -7.23 -10.89
C GLY A 43 -8.31 -7.11 -9.38
N ASP A 44 -7.36 -7.75 -8.72
CA ASP A 44 -7.15 -7.75 -7.27
C ASP A 44 -6.17 -6.68 -6.79
N SER A 45 -5.54 -5.94 -7.69
CA SER A 45 -4.53 -4.93 -7.36
C SER A 45 -5.13 -3.55 -7.11
N VAL A 46 -4.50 -2.80 -6.19
CA VAL A 46 -4.84 -1.41 -5.84
C VAL A 46 -3.58 -0.57 -5.84
N ILE A 47 -3.65 0.59 -6.46
CA ILE A 47 -2.63 1.63 -6.38
C ILE A 47 -3.21 2.81 -5.61
N ALA A 48 -2.53 3.21 -4.55
CA ALA A 48 -2.93 4.37 -3.75
C ALA A 48 -1.75 5.31 -3.51
N GLU A 49 -2.05 6.59 -3.42
CA GLU A 49 -1.11 7.65 -3.09
C GLU A 49 -1.45 8.26 -1.73
N PHE A 50 -0.41 8.68 -1.02
CA PHE A 50 -0.51 9.39 0.26
C PHE A 50 0.43 10.59 0.24
N ALA A 51 -0.03 11.73 0.75
CA ALA A 51 0.81 12.91 0.91
C ALA A 51 1.86 12.75 2.04
N SER A 52 1.66 11.79 2.93
CA SER A 52 2.51 11.50 4.09
C SER A 52 2.95 10.04 4.09
N PRO A 53 4.25 9.74 4.18
CA PRO A 53 4.72 8.35 4.34
C PRO A 53 4.29 7.74 5.68
N VAL A 54 4.04 8.56 6.70
CA VAL A 54 3.49 8.11 7.98
C VAL A 54 2.06 7.61 7.80
N ASP A 55 1.22 8.37 7.09
CA ASP A 55 -0.16 7.98 6.81
C ASP A 55 -0.19 6.70 5.98
N ALA A 56 0.69 6.58 4.99
CA ALA A 56 0.78 5.40 4.13
C ALA A 56 1.08 4.12 4.92
N ILE A 57 2.07 4.14 5.82
CA ILE A 57 2.43 2.95 6.59
C ILE A 57 1.40 2.61 7.66
N VAL A 58 0.78 3.62 8.29
CA VAL A 58 -0.28 3.38 9.28
C VAL A 58 -1.51 2.79 8.61
N ALA A 59 -1.93 3.33 7.45
CA ALA A 59 -2.99 2.77 6.63
C ALA A 59 -2.71 1.29 6.27
N ALA A 60 -1.49 0.98 5.83
CA ALA A 60 -1.09 -0.36 5.45
C ALA A 60 -1.09 -1.34 6.64
N VAL A 61 -0.62 -0.90 7.81
CA VAL A 61 -0.62 -1.73 9.04
C VAL A 61 -2.05 -2.00 9.49
N GLU A 62 -2.92 -0.99 9.50
CA GLU A 62 -4.33 -1.15 9.89
C GLU A 62 -5.08 -2.04 8.90
N PHE A 63 -4.90 -1.83 7.62
CA PHE A 63 -5.43 -2.68 6.57
C PHE A 63 -5.07 -4.16 6.78
N GLN A 64 -3.79 -4.48 7.02
CA GLN A 64 -3.35 -5.86 7.26
C GLN A 64 -3.94 -6.46 8.56
N ARG A 65 -4.13 -5.64 9.59
CA ARG A 65 -4.78 -6.07 10.84
C ARG A 65 -6.25 -6.40 10.61
N ASN A 66 -6.99 -5.47 9.99
CA ASN A 66 -8.42 -5.65 9.72
C ASN A 66 -8.67 -6.86 8.80
N LEU A 67 -7.80 -7.10 7.82
CA LEU A 67 -7.85 -8.30 7.00
C LEU A 67 -7.58 -9.59 7.78
N ARG A 68 -6.62 -9.56 8.70
CA ARG A 68 -6.34 -10.70 9.59
C ARG A 68 -7.54 -11.02 10.44
N ASP A 69 -8.17 -10.00 11.04
CA ASP A 69 -9.35 -10.16 11.88
C ASP A 69 -10.50 -10.72 11.08
N ARG A 70 -10.78 -10.18 9.88
CA ARG A 70 -11.76 -10.76 8.95
C ARG A 70 -11.43 -12.21 8.61
N ASN A 71 -10.18 -12.53 8.32
CA ASN A 71 -9.78 -13.88 7.94
C ASN A 71 -9.96 -14.89 9.09
N ASN A 72 -9.92 -14.45 10.34
CA ASN A 72 -10.24 -15.29 11.51
C ASN A 72 -11.74 -15.61 11.64
N GLU A 73 -12.61 -14.80 11.03
CA GLU A 73 -14.06 -14.94 11.09
C GLU A 73 -14.65 -15.73 9.91
N VAL A 74 -13.88 -15.96 8.85
CA VAL A 74 -14.35 -16.65 7.64
C VAL A 74 -13.73 -18.03 7.47
N ALA A 75 -14.34 -18.87 6.65
CA ALA A 75 -13.82 -20.20 6.33
C ALA A 75 -12.45 -20.09 5.61
N PRO A 76 -11.55 -21.07 5.76
CA PRO A 76 -10.21 -21.04 5.18
C PRO A 76 -10.17 -20.76 3.67
N GLU A 77 -11.14 -21.29 2.93
CA GLU A 77 -11.29 -21.08 1.51
C GLU A 77 -11.70 -19.65 1.13
N ASP A 78 -12.31 -18.89 2.07
CA ASP A 78 -12.73 -17.50 1.91
C ASP A 78 -11.68 -16.50 2.37
N GLN A 79 -10.62 -16.97 3.02
CA GLN A 79 -9.53 -16.12 3.45
C GLN A 79 -8.75 -15.57 2.26
N MET A 80 -8.42 -14.29 2.34
CA MET A 80 -7.57 -13.60 1.37
C MET A 80 -6.39 -12.95 2.09
N GLN A 81 -5.19 -13.20 1.61
CA GLN A 81 -3.97 -12.59 2.13
C GLN A 81 -3.42 -11.63 1.09
N PHE A 82 -3.14 -10.43 1.53
CA PHE A 82 -2.58 -9.37 0.69
C PHE A 82 -1.11 -9.14 1.00
N ARG A 83 -0.38 -8.68 0.00
CA ARG A 83 0.95 -8.14 0.14
C ARG A 83 0.91 -6.65 -0.15
N VAL A 84 1.75 -5.89 0.52
CA VAL A 84 1.83 -4.44 0.36
C VAL A 84 3.28 -4.03 0.10
N GLY A 85 3.49 -3.23 -0.95
CA GLY A 85 4.76 -2.56 -1.23
C GLY A 85 4.63 -1.06 -1.00
N LEU A 86 5.50 -0.44 -0.20
CA LEU A 86 5.52 1.00 0.02
C LEU A 86 6.85 1.61 -0.44
N ASN A 87 6.75 2.66 -1.23
CA ASN A 87 7.91 3.41 -1.69
C ASN A 87 7.70 4.91 -1.54
N LEU A 88 8.80 5.63 -1.41
CA LEU A 88 8.84 7.10 -1.45
C LEU A 88 9.52 7.52 -2.75
N GLY A 89 8.81 8.22 -3.61
CA GLY A 89 9.33 8.66 -4.90
C GLY A 89 8.40 9.65 -5.59
N ASP A 90 8.93 10.31 -6.62
CA ASP A 90 8.15 11.22 -7.43
C ASP A 90 7.15 10.48 -8.29
N VAL A 91 5.96 11.06 -8.42
CA VAL A 91 4.92 10.57 -9.30
C VAL A 91 4.45 11.66 -10.24
N ILE A 92 4.12 11.24 -11.45
CA ILE A 92 3.45 12.05 -12.44
C ILE A 92 1.99 11.59 -12.47
N VAL A 93 1.09 12.55 -12.24
CA VAL A 93 -0.35 12.31 -12.34
C VAL A 93 -0.80 12.81 -13.70
N GLU A 94 -1.34 11.94 -14.53
CA GLU A 94 -1.85 12.25 -15.87
C GLU A 94 -3.13 11.46 -16.11
N ASP A 95 -4.23 12.13 -16.42
CA ASP A 95 -5.55 11.54 -16.72
C ASP A 95 -6.01 10.46 -15.71
N ASP A 96 -5.91 10.75 -14.41
CA ASP A 96 -6.21 9.81 -13.31
C ASP A 96 -5.30 8.57 -13.22
N ASN A 97 -4.18 8.54 -13.93
CA ASN A 97 -3.16 7.52 -13.81
C ASN A 97 -1.90 8.06 -13.10
N LEU A 98 -1.23 7.15 -12.39
CA LEU A 98 0.08 7.42 -11.78
C LEU A 98 1.18 6.80 -12.62
N TYR A 99 2.15 7.64 -13.01
CA TYR A 99 3.35 7.21 -13.71
C TYR A 99 4.60 7.61 -12.91
N GLY A 100 5.68 6.90 -13.12
CA GLY A 100 7.00 7.24 -12.59
C GLY A 100 7.70 6.04 -11.94
N ASP A 101 9.01 6.19 -11.77
CA ASP A 101 9.86 5.15 -11.18
C ASP A 101 9.41 4.79 -9.74
N GLY A 102 8.83 5.75 -9.03
CA GLY A 102 8.27 5.52 -7.69
C GLY A 102 7.19 4.46 -7.65
N VAL A 103 6.31 4.44 -8.65
CA VAL A 103 5.22 3.45 -8.80
C VAL A 103 5.81 2.08 -9.14
N ASN A 104 6.75 2.04 -10.10
CA ASN A 104 7.41 0.81 -10.52
C ASN A 104 8.16 0.13 -9.36
N VAL A 105 8.87 0.93 -8.54
CA VAL A 105 9.56 0.42 -7.34
C VAL A 105 8.56 -0.19 -6.37
N ALA A 106 7.46 0.51 -6.06
CA ALA A 106 6.46 0.00 -5.13
C ALA A 106 5.83 -1.32 -5.63
N ALA A 107 5.55 -1.44 -6.94
CA ALA A 107 5.08 -2.67 -7.57
C ALA A 107 6.09 -3.83 -7.49
N ARG A 108 7.40 -3.54 -7.44
CA ARG A 108 8.45 -4.57 -7.27
C ARG A 108 8.70 -4.92 -5.80
N LEU A 109 8.37 -4.04 -4.86
CA LEU A 109 8.46 -4.32 -3.43
C LEU A 109 7.35 -5.26 -2.93
N GLU A 110 6.17 -5.17 -3.51
CA GLU A 110 5.01 -5.96 -3.09
C GLU A 110 5.30 -7.48 -3.13
N PRO A 111 5.79 -8.08 -4.24
CA PRO A 111 6.05 -9.52 -4.29
C PRO A 111 7.12 -10.01 -3.29
N LEU A 112 7.95 -9.09 -2.77
CA LEU A 112 8.95 -9.42 -1.75
C LEU A 112 8.32 -9.55 -0.36
N ALA A 113 7.14 -8.97 -0.14
CA ALA A 113 6.44 -9.10 1.12
C ALA A 113 5.92 -10.54 1.33
N GLU A 114 5.97 -11.01 2.58
CA GLU A 114 5.29 -12.24 2.97
C GLU A 114 3.76 -12.07 2.86
N PRO A 115 3.01 -13.16 2.67
CA PRO A 115 1.55 -13.10 2.73
C PRO A 115 1.03 -12.44 4.02
N GLY A 116 0.25 -11.37 3.90
CA GLY A 116 -0.19 -10.56 5.03
C GLY A 116 0.87 -9.56 5.52
N GLY A 117 1.98 -9.40 4.79
CA GLY A 117 3.09 -8.53 5.16
C GLY A 117 3.17 -7.23 4.38
N ILE A 118 4.15 -6.40 4.75
CA ILE A 118 4.45 -5.10 4.15
C ILE A 118 5.95 -5.02 3.90
N CYS A 119 6.36 -4.73 2.66
CA CYS A 119 7.73 -4.45 2.27
C CYS A 119 7.89 -2.97 1.93
N VAL A 120 8.94 -2.34 2.42
CA VAL A 120 9.21 -0.92 2.19
C VAL A 120 10.61 -0.69 1.62
N SER A 121 10.77 0.35 0.79
CA SER A 121 12.10 0.77 0.31
C SER A 121 12.90 1.45 1.43
N GLY A 122 14.24 1.47 1.29
CA GLY A 122 15.14 2.14 2.22
C GLY A 122 14.83 3.63 2.38
N LYS A 123 14.50 4.32 1.29
CA LYS A 123 14.08 5.74 1.34
C LYS A 123 12.83 5.92 2.20
N PHE A 124 11.85 5.05 2.03
CA PHE A 124 10.62 5.06 2.81
C PHE A 124 10.90 4.77 4.30
N HIS A 125 11.66 3.70 4.58
CA HIS A 125 12.08 3.33 5.93
C HIS A 125 12.76 4.49 6.66
N ASP A 126 13.73 5.14 6.03
CA ASP A 126 14.51 6.24 6.65
C ASP A 126 13.62 7.43 7.03
N GLU A 127 12.54 7.67 6.29
CA GLU A 127 11.59 8.74 6.58
C GLU A 127 10.67 8.43 7.77
N VAL A 128 10.28 7.16 7.96
CA VAL A 128 9.27 6.78 8.97
C VAL A 128 9.86 6.23 10.27
N ARG A 129 11.05 5.62 10.26
CA ARG A 129 11.64 4.89 11.40
C ARG A 129 11.82 5.72 12.68
N ARG A 130 11.89 7.05 12.56
CA ARG A 130 12.03 7.96 13.71
C ARG A 130 10.70 8.56 14.17
N LYS A 131 9.65 8.37 13.39
CA LYS A 131 8.33 8.96 13.61
C LYS A 131 7.34 7.99 14.24
N LEU A 132 7.62 6.68 14.09
CA LEU A 132 6.74 5.61 14.53
C LEU A 132 7.52 4.55 15.31
N ASP A 133 6.89 3.97 16.30
CA ASP A 133 7.39 2.81 17.06
C ASP A 133 6.99 1.52 16.33
N LEU A 134 7.61 1.29 15.18
CA LEU A 134 7.44 0.09 14.34
C LEU A 134 8.75 -0.65 14.22
N GLY A 135 8.70 -1.98 14.30
CA GLY A 135 9.84 -2.85 14.00
C GLY A 135 10.03 -2.97 12.49
N PHE A 136 11.31 -2.96 12.07
CA PHE A 136 11.72 -3.17 10.68
C PHE A 136 12.85 -4.20 10.64
N VAL A 137 12.70 -5.19 9.76
CA VAL A 137 13.73 -6.20 9.49
C VAL A 137 14.33 -5.94 8.12
N SER A 138 15.63 -5.64 8.08
CA SER A 138 16.34 -5.45 6.80
C SER A 138 16.45 -6.77 6.04
N THR A 139 16.11 -6.73 4.76
CA THR A 139 16.28 -7.85 3.82
C THR A 139 17.44 -7.62 2.84
N GLY A 140 18.17 -6.50 3.05
CA GLY A 140 19.32 -6.13 2.23
C GLY A 140 18.94 -5.48 0.89
N PRO A 141 19.95 -5.25 0.03
CA PRO A 141 19.73 -4.72 -1.30
C PRO A 141 19.11 -5.80 -2.20
N GLN A 142 18.07 -5.41 -2.96
CA GLN A 142 17.37 -6.29 -3.91
C GLN A 142 17.54 -5.73 -5.32
N GLU A 143 17.97 -6.57 -6.23
CA GLU A 143 17.95 -6.28 -7.67
C GLU A 143 16.52 -6.41 -8.18
N MET A 144 16.05 -5.41 -8.90
CA MET A 144 14.69 -5.37 -9.43
C MET A 144 14.73 -5.18 -10.94
N LYS A 145 13.82 -5.86 -11.65
CA LYS A 145 13.72 -5.78 -13.11
C LYS A 145 13.54 -4.32 -13.55
N ASN A 146 14.33 -3.86 -14.50
CA ASN A 146 14.30 -2.50 -15.06
C ASN A 146 14.61 -1.36 -14.06
N ILE A 147 15.28 -1.66 -12.95
CA ILE A 147 15.80 -0.67 -12.00
C ILE A 147 17.31 -0.86 -11.94
N GLU A 148 18.07 0.20 -12.31
CA GLU A 148 19.53 0.11 -12.48
C GLU A 148 20.27 -0.17 -11.17
N GLU A 149 19.83 0.46 -10.06
CA GLU A 149 20.48 0.33 -8.77
C GLU A 149 19.68 -0.59 -7.83
N PRO A 150 20.36 -1.54 -7.13
CA PRO A 150 19.71 -2.35 -6.11
C PRO A 150 19.05 -1.48 -5.03
N ILE A 151 17.82 -1.81 -4.69
CA ILE A 151 17.07 -1.08 -3.66
C ILE A 151 17.18 -1.82 -2.34
N HIS A 152 17.63 -1.13 -1.31
CA HIS A 152 17.60 -1.66 0.05
C HIS A 152 16.15 -1.78 0.52
N THR A 153 15.77 -2.94 1.05
CA THR A 153 14.39 -3.26 1.43
C THR A 153 14.27 -3.69 2.89
N PHE A 154 13.10 -3.43 3.46
CA PHE A 154 12.77 -3.76 4.84
C PHE A 154 11.37 -4.36 4.92
N MET A 155 11.22 -5.41 5.75
CA MET A 155 9.91 -5.92 6.15
C MET A 155 9.43 -5.22 7.40
N VAL A 156 8.15 -4.88 7.44
CA VAL A 156 7.51 -4.25 8.60
C VAL A 156 7.01 -5.34 9.55
N GLU A 157 7.37 -5.25 10.83
CA GLU A 157 6.84 -6.13 11.87
C GLU A 157 5.45 -5.65 12.30
N ILE A 158 4.42 -6.31 11.80
CA ILE A 158 3.02 -6.04 12.16
C ILE A 158 2.72 -6.72 13.51
N GLY A 159 3.23 -6.13 14.60
CA GLY A 159 2.99 -6.64 15.96
C GLY A 159 1.55 -6.48 16.43
N SER A 160 1.21 -7.16 17.54
CA SER A 160 -0.08 -7.02 18.23
C SER A 160 -0.23 -5.70 18.99
N SER A 161 0.80 -4.85 19.02
CA SER A 161 0.81 -3.62 19.81
C SER A 161 -0.04 -2.53 19.19
N SER A 162 -1.11 -2.19 19.88
CA SER A 162 -2.03 -1.07 19.61
C SER A 162 -1.36 0.32 19.64
N LYS A 163 -0.12 0.42 20.10
CA LYS A 163 0.56 1.70 20.35
C LYS A 163 0.72 2.62 19.13
N VAL A 164 0.84 2.05 17.93
CA VAL A 164 0.99 2.87 16.70
C VAL A 164 -0.31 3.60 16.39
N LEU A 165 -1.44 2.93 16.53
CA LEU A 165 -2.77 3.51 16.28
C LEU A 165 -3.19 4.47 17.38
N GLU A 166 -2.85 4.19 18.65
CA GLU A 166 -3.13 5.08 19.79
C GLU A 166 -2.35 6.39 19.68
N ALA A 167 -1.08 6.34 19.28
CA ALA A 167 -0.27 7.54 19.08
C ALA A 167 -0.83 8.44 17.97
N PHE A 168 -1.41 7.84 16.92
CA PHE A 168 -2.01 8.59 15.81
C PHE A 168 -3.38 9.19 16.19
N ALA A 169 -4.22 8.46 16.92
CA ALA A 169 -5.50 8.94 17.42
C ALA A 169 -5.37 10.17 18.33
N VAL A 170 -4.32 10.20 19.17
CA VAL A 170 -4.02 11.34 20.04
C VAL A 170 -3.55 12.56 19.23
N SER A 171 -2.79 12.35 18.16
CA SER A 171 -2.32 13.44 17.28
C SER A 171 -3.44 14.05 16.45
N ALA A 172 -4.33 13.23 15.92
CA ALA A 172 -5.48 13.68 15.13
C ALA A 172 -6.52 14.48 15.95
N SER A 173 -6.60 14.21 17.27
CA SER A 173 -7.52 14.92 18.18
C SER A 173 -7.00 16.30 18.61
N ALA A 174 -5.75 16.63 18.36
CA ALA A 174 -5.14 17.91 18.75
C ALA A 174 -5.25 19.02 17.71
N GLU A 175 -5.69 18.73 16.47
CA GLU A 175 -5.74 19.72 15.38
C GLU A 175 -7.15 20.26 15.05
N SER A 176 -8.14 20.03 15.91
CA SER A 176 -9.50 20.57 15.70
C SER A 176 -9.71 21.90 16.43
N THR A 177 -9.01 22.95 16.02
CA THR A 177 -9.41 24.34 16.36
C THR A 177 -9.59 25.10 15.04
N PRO A 178 -10.75 25.67 14.76
CA PRO A 178 -10.97 26.43 13.53
C PRO A 178 -10.28 27.79 13.65
N GLN A 179 -9.20 27.98 12.92
CA GLN A 179 -8.55 29.29 12.80
C GLN A 179 -8.56 29.79 11.36
N ALA A 180 -8.91 31.05 11.26
CA ALA A 180 -9.19 31.87 10.10
C ALA A 180 -8.14 31.77 8.96
N THR A 181 -8.64 31.91 7.74
CA THR A 181 -7.95 32.07 6.46
C THR A 181 -6.75 33.01 6.51
N PRO A 182 -5.57 32.62 6.11
CA PRO A 182 -4.56 33.52 5.60
C PRO A 182 -4.22 33.23 4.13
N ALA A 183 -3.76 34.28 3.45
CA ALA A 183 -3.36 34.37 2.06
C ALA A 183 -2.23 33.39 1.64
N PRO A 184 -2.02 33.18 0.32
CA PRO A 184 -1.20 32.08 -0.21
C PRO A 184 0.27 32.28 0.12
N VAL A 185 0.83 31.38 0.92
CA VAL A 185 2.27 31.23 1.12
C VAL A 185 2.74 30.07 0.26
N ALA A 186 3.80 30.28 -0.49
CA ALA A 186 4.42 29.29 -1.38
C ALA A 186 4.73 27.98 -0.64
N THR A 187 4.07 26.91 -1.04
CA THR A 187 4.26 25.55 -0.51
C THR A 187 5.57 24.96 -1.02
N LYS A 188 6.46 24.59 -0.10
CA LYS A 188 7.53 23.64 -0.37
C LYS A 188 6.90 22.34 -0.85
N ALA A 189 7.34 21.85 -2.01
CA ALA A 189 6.90 20.56 -2.55
C ALA A 189 7.16 19.44 -1.53
N THR A 190 6.08 18.87 -1.00
CA THR A 190 6.13 17.65 -0.18
C THR A 190 6.19 16.48 -1.15
N VAL A 191 7.20 15.63 -1.03
CA VAL A 191 7.34 14.43 -1.88
C VAL A 191 6.29 13.42 -1.44
N PRO A 192 5.35 13.00 -2.31
CA PRO A 192 4.30 12.05 -1.94
C PRO A 192 4.83 10.62 -1.73
N ALA A 193 4.23 9.91 -0.79
CA ALA A 193 4.47 8.48 -0.58
C ALA A 193 3.43 7.65 -1.36
N ILE A 194 3.87 6.54 -1.98
CA ILE A 194 3.04 5.71 -2.85
C ILE A 194 2.97 4.30 -2.31
N ALA A 195 1.75 3.76 -2.26
CA ALA A 195 1.48 2.34 -2.07
C ALA A 195 0.99 1.75 -3.40
N VAL A 196 1.68 0.74 -3.93
CA VAL A 196 1.32 0.06 -5.18
C VAL A 196 1.06 -1.41 -4.93
N LEU A 197 0.01 -1.90 -5.59
CA LEU A 197 -0.37 -3.31 -5.66
C LEU A 197 -0.34 -3.72 -7.14
N PRO A 198 0.32 -4.80 -7.55
CA PRO A 198 0.68 -5.04 -8.95
C PRO A 198 -0.48 -5.42 -9.87
N PHE A 199 -0.25 -5.22 -11.16
CA PHE A 199 -1.16 -5.55 -12.26
C PHE A 199 -0.81 -6.90 -12.90
N THR A 200 -1.82 -7.72 -13.15
CA THR A 200 -1.75 -8.81 -14.12
C THR A 200 -2.66 -8.44 -15.29
N ASN A 201 -2.10 -8.33 -16.51
CA ASN A 201 -2.87 -8.05 -17.71
C ASN A 201 -3.78 -9.22 -18.06
N MET A 202 -5.09 -9.09 -17.80
CA MET A 202 -6.11 -10.09 -18.16
C MET A 202 -6.80 -9.80 -19.50
N GLY A 203 -6.47 -8.69 -20.20
CA GLY A 203 -7.16 -8.22 -21.38
C GLY A 203 -6.57 -8.66 -22.73
N GLY A 204 -5.37 -9.24 -22.75
CA GLY A 204 -4.74 -9.68 -24.02
C GLY A 204 -4.44 -8.54 -25.02
N ASP A 205 -4.47 -7.29 -24.59
CA ASP A 205 -4.16 -6.13 -25.42
C ASP A 205 -2.64 -5.91 -25.46
N PRO A 206 -2.00 -6.00 -26.63
CA PRO A 206 -0.54 -5.86 -26.76
C PRO A 206 0.00 -4.49 -26.34
N GLU A 207 -0.81 -3.44 -26.31
CA GLU A 207 -0.39 -2.11 -25.89
C GLU A 207 -0.31 -1.95 -24.37
N GLN A 208 -0.84 -2.91 -23.60
CA GLN A 208 -0.79 -2.92 -22.14
C GLN A 208 0.29 -3.87 -21.55
N GLU A 209 1.09 -4.52 -22.39
CA GLU A 209 2.21 -5.37 -21.95
C GLU A 209 3.29 -4.60 -21.16
N TYR A 210 3.28 -3.29 -21.20
CA TYR A 210 4.24 -2.45 -20.46
C TYR A 210 4.14 -2.60 -18.93
N PHE A 211 3.00 -3.12 -18.43
CA PHE A 211 2.73 -3.29 -17.00
C PHE A 211 2.72 -4.76 -16.53
N ALA A 212 2.87 -5.73 -17.44
CA ALA A 212 2.64 -7.15 -17.13
C ALA A 212 3.93 -7.99 -16.99
N ASP A 213 5.13 -7.40 -17.10
CA ASP A 213 6.40 -8.14 -17.03
C ASP A 213 7.30 -7.71 -15.88
#